data_15949743acf02c00f9fc80e9c3a4385c
#
_entry.id   15949743acf02c00f9fc80e9c3a4385c
#
_cell.length_a   1.000
_cell.length_b   1.000
_cell.length_c   1.000
_cell.angle_alpha   90.00
_cell.angle_beta   90.00
_cell.angle_gamma   90.00
#
_symmetry.space_group_name_H-M   'P 1'
#
loop_
_entity.id
_entity.type
_entity.pdbx_description
1 polymer ?
#
loop_
_entity_poly.entity_id
_entity_poly.type
_entity_poly.pdbx_seq_one_letter_code
_entity_poly.pdbx_strand_id
1 'polypeptide(L)'
;MSQPVVSLLDVSTYLPGEPISADYYAQFADSDDLRDNLMFRAPKFRHHVAPDETAVDMVERAAAGLLDRHGPDVLADVDILITHTQLPDMPFYGGGGGMANRLGMKPNWVIDLHNGGCAAFILGLKLAKQLIASGEGRTALVAVAQNAAGQVFDQETIRPKAQASVPGDGAAVGLVAASDVSPILDVECRTYGEYAGDMTMAVDPPRKWWQAGPGEGCIGFTESKITKVLARGNRQVPEVAYAVCDRIGLAPKDIGLLVTNQPNRVFLRNWREALELPESRHRDTFDECGNLFAAGVPVNLDRAISDGQVGAGDVVMMAAFAHAGDFAGAAAVRWGGQR
;
A
#
# COMPACT_ATOMS: atom_id res chain seq x y z
N MET A 1 -31.73 5.92 -12.96
CA MET A 1 -31.39 6.28 -11.57
C MET A 1 -29.97 6.82 -11.57
N SER A 2 -29.68 7.91 -10.87
CA SER A 2 -28.31 8.40 -10.72
C SER A 2 -27.50 7.38 -9.93
N GLN A 3 -26.24 7.16 -10.32
CA GLN A 3 -25.33 6.30 -9.56
C GLN A 3 -25.13 6.88 -8.15
N PRO A 4 -25.03 6.04 -7.10
CA PRO A 4 -24.76 6.51 -5.76
C PRO A 4 -23.38 7.16 -5.67
N VAL A 5 -23.24 8.18 -4.83
CA VAL A 5 -21.95 8.68 -4.43
C VAL A 5 -21.28 7.61 -3.56
N VAL A 6 -19.98 7.38 -3.74
CA VAL A 6 -19.20 6.38 -3.01
C VAL A 6 -18.09 7.09 -2.24
N SER A 7 -18.00 6.83 -0.97
CA SER A 7 -17.07 7.47 -0.04
C SER A 7 -16.09 6.48 0.58
N LEU A 8 -14.87 6.93 0.83
CA LEU A 8 -13.96 6.31 1.80
C LEU A 8 -14.30 6.89 3.17
N LEU A 9 -14.99 6.12 4.00
CA LEU A 9 -15.50 6.59 5.28
C LEU A 9 -14.40 6.69 6.35
N ASP A 10 -13.54 5.69 6.41
CA ASP A 10 -12.50 5.61 7.43
C ASP A 10 -11.38 4.66 6.99
N VAL A 11 -10.21 4.79 7.63
CA VAL A 11 -9.07 3.89 7.50
C VAL A 11 -8.58 3.49 8.89
N SER A 12 -8.07 2.27 9.03
CA SER A 12 -7.47 1.80 10.27
C SER A 12 -6.26 0.93 9.96
N THR A 13 -5.27 0.95 10.84
CA THR A 13 -3.95 0.41 10.54
C THR A 13 -3.37 -0.40 11.70
N TYR A 14 -2.42 -1.26 11.37
CA TYR A 14 -1.65 -2.05 12.31
C TYR A 14 -0.18 -2.12 11.88
N LEU A 15 0.72 -1.90 12.83
CA LEU A 15 2.16 -2.11 12.68
C LEU A 15 2.57 -3.22 13.65
N PRO A 16 3.17 -4.33 13.18
CA PRO A 16 3.52 -5.46 14.03
C PRO A 16 4.78 -5.19 14.86
N GLY A 17 4.82 -5.77 16.05
CA GLY A 17 5.98 -5.76 16.94
C GLY A 17 6.49 -4.37 17.33
N GLU A 18 7.68 -4.33 17.92
CA GLU A 18 8.37 -3.09 18.25
C GLU A 18 9.19 -2.56 17.07
N PRO A 19 9.44 -1.23 17.00
CA PRO A 19 10.27 -0.65 15.96
C PRO A 19 11.69 -1.21 15.96
N ILE A 20 12.17 -1.64 14.79
CA ILE A 20 13.54 -2.16 14.57
C ILE A 20 14.38 -1.05 13.94
N SER A 21 15.52 -0.72 14.56
CA SER A 21 16.39 0.37 14.05
C SER A 21 17.15 -0.03 12.78
N ALA A 22 17.65 0.98 12.07
CA ALA A 22 18.51 0.80 10.90
C ALA A 22 19.77 -0.04 11.19
N ASP A 23 20.27 0.00 12.42
CA ASP A 23 21.48 -0.72 12.85
C ASP A 23 21.31 -2.24 12.77
N TYR A 24 20.08 -2.74 12.88
CA TYR A 24 19.81 -4.18 12.73
C TYR A 24 20.33 -4.73 11.41
N TYR A 25 20.03 -4.08 10.28
CA TYR A 25 20.53 -4.54 8.99
C TYR A 25 21.98 -4.12 8.72
N ALA A 26 22.42 -3.01 9.30
CA ALA A 26 23.78 -2.52 9.14
C ALA A 26 24.85 -3.53 9.61
N GLN A 27 24.53 -4.34 10.63
CA GLN A 27 25.44 -5.37 11.14
C GLN A 27 25.63 -6.57 10.19
N PHE A 28 24.72 -6.77 9.22
CA PHE A 28 24.78 -7.89 8.27
C PHE A 28 25.27 -7.47 6.89
N ALA A 29 25.45 -6.18 6.63
CA ALA A 29 25.79 -5.68 5.30
C ALA A 29 27.16 -6.19 4.83
N ASP A 30 27.21 -6.78 3.63
CA ASP A 30 28.42 -7.36 3.03
C ASP A 30 29.42 -6.30 2.53
N SER A 31 28.97 -5.07 2.22
CA SER A 31 29.82 -3.98 1.77
C SER A 31 29.26 -2.61 2.13
N ASP A 32 30.11 -1.60 2.28
CA ASP A 32 29.73 -0.22 2.56
C ASP A 32 29.07 0.46 1.34
N ASP A 33 29.35 -0.03 0.11
CA ASP A 33 28.82 0.52 -1.15
C ASP A 33 27.27 0.56 -1.19
N LEU A 34 26.62 -0.33 -0.47
CA LEU A 34 25.15 -0.43 -0.42
C LEU A 34 24.50 0.61 0.50
N ARG A 35 25.22 1.11 1.50
CA ARG A 35 24.73 2.12 2.45
C ARG A 35 24.60 3.50 1.80
N ASP A 36 25.42 3.78 0.80
CA ASP A 36 25.43 5.06 0.09
C ASP A 36 24.52 5.06 -1.14
N ASN A 37 23.95 3.89 -1.50
CA ASN A 37 23.02 3.83 -2.62
C ASN A 37 21.69 4.48 -2.23
N LEU A 38 21.35 5.59 -2.87
CA LEU A 38 20.12 6.36 -2.62
C LEU A 38 18.83 5.53 -2.74
N MET A 39 18.83 4.49 -3.58
CA MET A 39 17.70 3.59 -3.76
C MET A 39 17.40 2.75 -2.51
N PHE A 40 18.45 2.32 -1.81
CA PHE A 40 18.38 1.36 -0.72
C PHE A 40 18.78 1.95 0.62
N ARG A 41 18.84 3.29 0.72
CA ARG A 41 19.14 3.95 1.97
C ARG A 41 18.06 3.63 3.00
N ALA A 42 18.47 2.93 4.06
CA ALA A 42 17.59 2.46 5.11
C ALA A 42 16.77 3.58 5.77
N PRO A 43 15.51 3.31 6.15
CA PRO A 43 14.74 4.13 7.08
C PRO A 43 15.38 4.08 8.48
N LYS A 44 15.02 5.00 9.38
CA LYS A 44 15.50 4.96 10.77
C LYS A 44 14.93 3.76 11.53
N PHE A 45 13.65 3.50 11.32
CA PHE A 45 12.92 2.38 11.94
C PHE A 45 12.03 1.68 10.91
N ARG A 46 11.67 0.46 11.22
CA ARG A 46 10.68 -0.36 10.52
C ARG A 46 10.06 -1.37 11.50
N HIS A 47 9.03 -2.06 11.06
CA HIS A 47 8.41 -3.14 11.83
C HIS A 47 8.56 -4.45 11.09
N HIS A 48 8.66 -5.55 11.82
CA HIS A 48 8.66 -6.90 11.30
C HIS A 48 7.49 -7.69 11.87
N VAL A 49 6.79 -8.39 11.00
CA VAL A 49 5.81 -9.39 11.38
C VAL A 49 6.53 -10.54 12.13
N ALA A 50 5.90 -11.09 13.17
CA ALA A 50 6.42 -12.26 13.85
C ALA A 50 6.39 -13.50 12.94
N PRO A 51 7.26 -14.50 13.14
CA PRO A 51 7.32 -15.68 12.27
C PRO A 51 6.02 -16.48 12.17
N ASP A 52 5.17 -16.44 13.19
CA ASP A 52 3.89 -17.14 13.30
C ASP A 52 2.67 -16.23 13.11
N GLU A 53 2.88 -14.94 12.89
CA GLU A 53 1.80 -13.98 12.62
C GLU A 53 1.43 -14.00 11.14
N THR A 54 0.16 -14.32 10.87
CA THR A 54 -0.38 -14.45 9.52
C THR A 54 -0.86 -13.12 8.96
N ALA A 55 -1.04 -13.02 7.63
CA ALA A 55 -1.65 -11.85 7.01
C ALA A 55 -3.11 -11.64 7.50
N VAL A 56 -3.81 -12.71 7.80
CA VAL A 56 -5.16 -12.67 8.40
C VAL A 56 -5.12 -12.03 9.79
N ASP A 57 -4.16 -12.42 10.64
CA ASP A 57 -3.99 -11.82 11.98
C ASP A 57 -3.68 -10.32 11.89
N MET A 58 -2.82 -9.92 10.97
CA MET A 58 -2.48 -8.51 10.75
C MET A 58 -3.71 -7.68 10.32
N VAL A 59 -4.54 -8.20 9.41
CA VAL A 59 -5.75 -7.52 8.95
C VAL A 59 -6.81 -7.46 10.07
N GLU A 60 -6.97 -8.51 10.87
CA GLU A 60 -7.84 -8.49 12.05
C GLU A 60 -7.45 -7.37 13.02
N ARG A 61 -6.15 -7.25 13.32
CA ARG A 61 -5.64 -6.17 14.18
C ARG A 61 -5.80 -4.79 13.55
N ALA A 62 -5.59 -4.67 12.24
CA ALA A 62 -5.84 -3.42 11.54
C ALA A 62 -7.32 -3.02 11.58
N ALA A 63 -8.24 -3.99 11.53
CA ALA A 63 -9.69 -3.73 11.59
C ALA A 63 -10.18 -3.30 12.98
N ALA A 64 -9.43 -3.56 14.04
CA ALA A 64 -9.85 -3.25 15.42
C ALA A 64 -10.24 -1.78 15.60
N GLY A 65 -9.48 -0.85 15.03
CA GLY A 65 -9.80 0.57 15.14
C GLY A 65 -11.10 0.97 14.40
N LEU A 66 -11.53 0.25 13.35
CA LEU A 66 -12.85 0.47 12.74
C LEU A 66 -13.96 -0.02 13.71
N LEU A 67 -13.77 -1.19 14.32
CA LEU A 67 -14.72 -1.73 15.32
C LEU A 67 -14.87 -0.79 16.51
N ASP A 68 -13.78 -0.24 17.02
CA ASP A 68 -13.79 0.71 18.14
C ASP A 68 -14.54 2.00 17.81
N ARG A 69 -14.43 2.52 16.59
CA ARG A 69 -15.07 3.79 16.19
C ARG A 69 -16.51 3.65 15.68
N HIS A 70 -16.80 2.57 14.98
CA HIS A 70 -18.09 2.38 14.28
C HIS A 70 -18.97 1.30 14.92
N GLY A 71 -18.47 0.59 15.94
CA GLY A 71 -19.16 -0.50 16.61
C GLY A 71 -18.94 -1.87 15.96
N PRO A 72 -19.30 -2.95 16.67
CA PRO A 72 -18.98 -4.32 16.27
C PRO A 72 -19.69 -4.77 14.97
N ASP A 73 -20.81 -4.16 14.65
CA ASP A 73 -21.64 -4.57 13.50
C ASP A 73 -21.14 -4.00 12.17
N VAL A 74 -20.21 -3.03 12.18
CA VAL A 74 -19.74 -2.34 10.97
C VAL A 74 -19.16 -3.30 9.91
N LEU A 75 -18.52 -4.39 10.35
CA LEU A 75 -17.97 -5.40 9.46
C LEU A 75 -18.97 -6.46 9.04
N ALA A 76 -20.02 -6.71 9.84
CA ALA A 76 -21.07 -7.68 9.52
C ALA A 76 -21.88 -7.25 8.28
N ASP A 77 -22.00 -5.94 8.05
CA ASP A 77 -22.74 -5.34 6.94
C ASP A 77 -21.90 -5.12 5.67
N VAL A 78 -20.67 -5.66 5.63
CA VAL A 78 -19.79 -5.53 4.45
C VAL A 78 -20.22 -6.51 3.35
N ASP A 79 -20.62 -5.98 2.20
CA ASP A 79 -21.06 -6.74 1.02
C ASP A 79 -19.87 -7.22 0.16
N ILE A 80 -18.77 -6.45 0.16
CA ILE A 80 -17.63 -6.62 -0.75
C ILE A 80 -16.34 -6.57 0.04
N LEU A 81 -15.56 -7.66 0.02
CA LEU A 81 -14.21 -7.70 0.56
C LEU A 81 -13.20 -7.72 -0.58
N ILE A 82 -12.30 -6.75 -0.60
CA ILE A 82 -11.19 -6.67 -1.56
C ILE A 82 -9.89 -6.71 -0.79
N THR A 83 -9.05 -7.71 -1.05
CA THR A 83 -7.81 -7.92 -0.30
C THR A 83 -6.58 -7.88 -1.19
N HIS A 84 -5.46 -7.47 -0.62
CA HIS A 84 -4.12 -7.69 -1.15
C HIS A 84 -3.18 -8.04 -0.02
N THR A 85 -2.55 -9.20 -0.13
CA THR A 85 -1.48 -9.62 0.79
C THR A 85 -0.20 -9.85 0.02
N GLN A 86 0.92 -9.32 0.52
CA GLN A 86 2.21 -9.49 -0.17
C GLN A 86 2.63 -10.96 -0.20
N LEU A 87 2.51 -11.64 0.95
CA LEU A 87 2.68 -13.09 1.07
C LEU A 87 1.36 -13.64 1.61
N PRO A 88 0.50 -14.21 0.76
CA PRO A 88 -0.75 -14.78 1.22
C PRO A 88 -0.49 -16.04 2.06
N ASP A 89 -1.25 -16.22 3.15
CA ASP A 89 -1.14 -17.39 4.02
C ASP A 89 -1.41 -18.69 3.26
N MET A 90 -2.18 -18.61 2.20
CA MET A 90 -2.44 -19.70 1.28
C MET A 90 -2.26 -19.24 -0.18
N PRO A 91 -1.17 -19.64 -0.84
CA PRO A 91 -0.82 -19.10 -2.17
C PRO A 91 -1.77 -19.52 -3.31
N PHE A 92 -2.59 -20.58 -3.12
CA PHE A 92 -3.47 -21.06 -4.18
C PHE A 92 -4.79 -20.31 -4.31
N TYR A 93 -5.34 -19.79 -3.20
CA TYR A 93 -6.64 -19.12 -3.20
C TYR A 93 -6.69 -17.85 -2.34
N GLY A 94 -5.54 -17.32 -1.95
CA GLY A 94 -5.44 -16.06 -1.23
C GLY A 94 -5.92 -16.11 0.22
N GLY A 95 -6.07 -14.93 0.82
CA GLY A 95 -6.42 -14.76 2.22
C GLY A 95 -7.85 -14.29 2.48
N GLY A 96 -8.57 -13.84 1.44
CA GLY A 96 -9.86 -13.15 1.59
C GLY A 96 -10.93 -13.97 2.30
N GLY A 97 -11.05 -15.26 2.00
CA GLY A 97 -11.99 -16.14 2.70
C GLY A 97 -11.67 -16.31 4.19
N GLY A 98 -10.39 -16.44 4.53
CA GLY A 98 -9.92 -16.48 5.91
C GLY A 98 -10.20 -15.17 6.67
N MET A 99 -9.95 -14.03 6.03
CA MET A 99 -10.24 -12.70 6.59
C MET A 99 -11.73 -12.50 6.82
N ALA A 100 -12.57 -12.84 5.84
CA ALA A 100 -14.04 -12.75 5.99
C ALA A 100 -14.55 -13.56 7.18
N ASN A 101 -14.08 -14.80 7.31
CA ASN A 101 -14.46 -15.67 8.43
C ASN A 101 -13.98 -15.11 9.78
N ARG A 102 -12.72 -14.69 9.87
CA ARG A 102 -12.10 -14.16 11.10
C ARG A 102 -12.78 -12.87 11.57
N LEU A 103 -13.16 -12.00 10.64
CA LEU A 103 -13.85 -10.73 10.90
C LEU A 103 -15.39 -10.88 11.05
N GLY A 104 -15.94 -12.10 10.98
CA GLY A 104 -17.36 -12.35 11.09
C GLY A 104 -18.19 -11.82 9.93
N MET A 105 -17.55 -11.55 8.78
CA MET A 105 -18.20 -11.00 7.59
C MET A 105 -18.84 -12.10 6.74
N LYS A 106 -19.87 -11.73 5.97
CA LYS A 106 -20.53 -12.60 4.99
C LYS A 106 -20.68 -11.88 3.65
N PRO A 107 -19.57 -11.44 3.04
CA PRO A 107 -19.64 -10.66 1.82
C PRO A 107 -20.13 -11.50 0.63
N ASN A 108 -20.86 -10.84 -0.28
CA ASN A 108 -21.26 -11.44 -1.56
C ASN A 108 -20.06 -11.58 -2.51
N TRP A 109 -19.08 -10.66 -2.36
CA TRP A 109 -17.87 -10.61 -3.17
C TRP A 109 -16.62 -10.71 -2.29
N VAL A 110 -15.75 -11.67 -2.60
CA VAL A 110 -14.39 -11.76 -2.05
C VAL A 110 -13.42 -11.72 -3.23
N ILE A 111 -12.57 -10.72 -3.26
CA ILE A 111 -11.62 -10.49 -4.36
C ILE A 111 -10.21 -10.38 -3.78
N ASP A 112 -9.36 -11.35 -4.11
CA ASP A 112 -7.94 -11.30 -3.78
C ASP A 112 -7.15 -10.73 -4.96
N LEU A 113 -6.48 -9.60 -4.75
CA LEU A 113 -5.68 -8.91 -5.76
C LEU A 113 -4.23 -9.36 -5.69
N HIS A 114 -3.67 -9.86 -6.78
CA HIS A 114 -2.23 -10.05 -6.95
C HIS A 114 -1.59 -8.90 -7.72
N ASN A 115 -2.32 -8.31 -8.64
CA ASN A 115 -1.90 -7.13 -9.36
C ASN A 115 -2.11 -5.86 -8.52
N GLY A 116 -1.33 -4.84 -8.77
CA GLY A 116 -1.39 -3.56 -8.06
C GLY A 116 -0.27 -3.38 -7.03
N GLY A 117 0.25 -4.43 -6.40
CA GLY A 117 1.40 -4.36 -5.49
C GLY A 117 1.30 -3.17 -4.52
N CYS A 118 2.28 -2.27 -4.52
CA CYS A 118 2.28 -1.07 -3.67
C CYS A 118 1.10 -0.12 -3.90
N ALA A 119 0.41 -0.20 -5.05
CA ALA A 119 -0.77 0.58 -5.38
C ALA A 119 -2.09 -0.19 -5.19
N ALA A 120 -2.05 -1.39 -4.59
CA ALA A 120 -3.23 -2.26 -4.46
C ALA A 120 -4.37 -1.63 -3.65
N PHE A 121 -4.08 -0.79 -2.65
CA PHE A 121 -5.12 -0.07 -1.92
C PHE A 121 -5.92 0.85 -2.86
N ILE A 122 -5.25 1.58 -3.74
CA ILE A 122 -5.88 2.48 -4.74
C ILE A 122 -6.68 1.66 -5.75
N LEU A 123 -6.15 0.54 -6.22
CA LEU A 123 -6.89 -0.39 -7.10
C LEU A 123 -8.13 -0.94 -6.39
N GLY A 124 -8.01 -1.29 -5.11
CA GLY A 124 -9.14 -1.71 -4.27
C GLY A 124 -10.22 -0.63 -4.16
N LEU A 125 -9.83 0.64 -3.95
CA LEU A 125 -10.78 1.77 -3.96
C LEU A 125 -11.50 1.91 -5.31
N LYS A 126 -10.79 1.74 -6.43
CA LYS A 126 -11.39 1.76 -7.77
C LYS A 126 -12.44 0.66 -7.92
N LEU A 127 -12.10 -0.56 -7.54
CA LEU A 127 -13.01 -1.70 -7.64
C LEU A 127 -14.22 -1.53 -6.72
N ALA A 128 -14.01 -1.15 -5.46
CA ALA A 128 -15.07 -0.87 -4.50
C ALA A 128 -16.04 0.19 -5.05
N LYS A 129 -15.50 1.33 -5.55
CA LYS A 129 -16.30 2.38 -6.16
C LYS A 129 -17.14 1.88 -7.34
N GLN A 130 -16.55 1.08 -8.23
CA GLN A 130 -17.26 0.55 -9.41
C GLN A 130 -18.35 -0.45 -9.01
N LEU A 131 -18.05 -1.38 -8.12
CA LEU A 131 -19.01 -2.40 -7.68
C LEU A 131 -20.19 -1.79 -6.91
N ILE A 132 -19.94 -0.83 -6.02
CA ILE A 132 -21.00 -0.10 -5.32
C ILE A 132 -21.83 0.73 -6.30
N ALA A 133 -21.19 1.45 -7.22
CA ALA A 133 -21.87 2.27 -8.21
C ALA A 133 -22.73 1.44 -9.19
N SER A 134 -22.38 0.18 -9.45
CA SER A 134 -23.16 -0.76 -10.28
C SER A 134 -24.27 -1.48 -9.51
N GLY A 135 -24.35 -1.32 -8.18
CA GLY A 135 -25.38 -1.93 -7.34
C GLY A 135 -25.08 -3.33 -6.83
N GLU A 136 -23.82 -3.78 -6.95
CA GLU A 136 -23.39 -5.10 -6.46
C GLU A 136 -23.28 -5.19 -4.93
N GLY A 137 -23.35 -4.06 -4.23
CA GLY A 137 -23.32 -3.92 -2.78
C GLY A 137 -23.41 -2.45 -2.39
N ARG A 138 -23.52 -2.19 -1.09
CA ARG A 138 -23.56 -0.83 -0.51
C ARG A 138 -22.30 -0.49 0.26
N THR A 139 -21.57 -1.52 0.73
CA THR A 139 -20.39 -1.40 1.59
C THR A 139 -19.27 -2.30 1.10
N ALA A 140 -18.04 -1.81 1.19
CA ALA A 140 -16.85 -2.59 0.89
C ALA A 140 -15.76 -2.37 1.95
N LEU A 141 -15.00 -3.42 2.23
CA LEU A 141 -13.76 -3.34 2.98
C LEU A 141 -12.60 -3.59 2.02
N VAL A 142 -11.67 -2.64 1.94
CA VAL A 142 -10.40 -2.80 1.23
C VAL A 142 -9.33 -3.09 2.26
N ALA A 143 -8.78 -4.30 2.25
CA ALA A 143 -7.80 -4.78 3.22
C ALA A 143 -6.46 -5.06 2.54
N VAL A 144 -5.36 -4.53 3.10
CA VAL A 144 -4.02 -4.74 2.57
C VAL A 144 -3.06 -5.14 3.70
N ALA A 145 -2.20 -6.13 3.44
CA ALA A 145 -1.18 -6.57 4.37
C ALA A 145 0.18 -6.71 3.67
N GLN A 146 1.18 -6.10 4.26
CA GLN A 146 2.59 -6.24 3.93
C GLN A 146 3.26 -7.02 5.05
N ASN A 147 3.79 -8.20 4.76
CA ASN A 147 4.36 -9.14 5.71
C ASN A 147 5.70 -9.75 5.22
N ALA A 148 6.31 -9.16 4.19
CA ALA A 148 7.53 -9.73 3.62
C ALA A 148 8.81 -9.27 4.32
N ALA A 149 8.80 -8.18 5.11
CA ALA A 149 10.00 -7.68 5.76
C ALA A 149 10.53 -8.69 6.79
N GLY A 150 9.69 -9.14 7.72
CA GLY A 150 10.08 -10.13 8.72
C GLY A 150 10.18 -11.56 8.20
N GLN A 151 9.50 -11.91 7.10
CA GLN A 151 9.46 -13.29 6.61
C GLN A 151 10.45 -13.55 5.47
N VAL A 152 10.60 -12.63 4.51
CA VAL A 152 11.47 -12.83 3.35
C VAL A 152 12.76 -12.04 3.46
N PHE A 153 12.67 -10.75 3.78
CA PHE A 153 13.85 -9.89 3.80
C PHE A 153 14.73 -10.09 5.04
N ASP A 154 14.23 -10.72 6.09
CA ASP A 154 14.98 -11.07 7.29
C ASP A 154 15.60 -12.48 7.25
N GLN A 155 15.47 -13.23 6.17
CA GLN A 155 16.14 -14.52 5.98
C GLN A 155 17.66 -14.34 5.98
N GLU A 156 18.39 -15.33 6.51
CA GLU A 156 19.82 -15.26 6.75
C GLU A 156 20.64 -14.87 5.51
N THR A 157 20.30 -15.41 4.34
CA THR A 157 20.99 -15.13 3.08
C THR A 157 20.49 -13.86 2.38
N ILE A 158 19.38 -13.28 2.83
CA ILE A 158 18.74 -12.12 2.21
C ILE A 158 19.06 -10.83 2.95
N ARG A 159 19.05 -10.83 4.28
CA ARG A 159 19.26 -9.62 5.09
C ARG A 159 20.60 -8.89 4.87
N PRO A 160 21.69 -9.54 4.37
CA PRO A 160 22.91 -8.80 3.98
C PRO A 160 22.73 -7.94 2.71
N LYS A 161 21.70 -8.21 1.89
CA LYS A 161 21.48 -7.51 0.61
C LYS A 161 20.90 -6.13 0.83
N ALA A 162 21.29 -5.17 -0.03
CA ALA A 162 20.87 -3.77 0.07
C ALA A 162 19.35 -3.59 0.16
N GLN A 163 18.60 -4.32 -0.67
CA GLN A 163 17.13 -4.20 -0.72
C GLN A 163 16.44 -4.67 0.56
N ALA A 164 17.08 -5.49 1.39
CA ALA A 164 16.48 -6.00 2.62
C ALA A 164 16.29 -4.91 3.68
N SER A 165 17.10 -3.86 3.62
CA SER A 165 17.09 -2.80 4.64
C SER A 165 15.94 -1.79 4.50
N VAL A 166 15.17 -1.81 3.42
CA VAL A 166 14.15 -0.79 3.12
C VAL A 166 12.73 -1.20 3.50
N PRO A 167 12.28 -2.46 3.29
CA PRO A 167 10.93 -2.89 3.61
C PRO A 167 10.62 -2.84 5.11
N GLY A 168 9.35 -2.56 5.42
CA GLY A 168 8.74 -2.76 6.73
C GLY A 168 7.40 -3.48 6.57
N ASP A 169 6.89 -4.06 7.65
CA ASP A 169 5.61 -4.76 7.67
C ASP A 169 4.51 -3.90 8.29
N GLY A 170 3.28 -4.10 7.82
CA GLY A 170 2.10 -3.42 8.31
C GLY A 170 0.86 -3.83 7.55
N ALA A 171 -0.29 -3.58 8.14
CA ALA A 171 -1.59 -3.82 7.53
C ALA A 171 -2.50 -2.61 7.66
N ALA A 172 -3.47 -2.52 6.77
CA ALA A 172 -4.47 -1.48 6.82
C ALA A 172 -5.80 -1.96 6.22
N VAL A 173 -6.87 -1.36 6.69
CA VAL A 173 -8.22 -1.52 6.15
C VAL A 173 -8.83 -0.16 5.85
N GLY A 174 -9.61 -0.09 4.76
CA GLY A 174 -10.40 1.08 4.40
C GLY A 174 -11.87 0.70 4.26
N LEU A 175 -12.74 1.39 4.97
CA LEU A 175 -14.19 1.24 4.89
C LEU A 175 -14.73 2.14 3.79
N VAL A 176 -15.36 1.55 2.78
CA VAL A 176 -15.95 2.25 1.64
C VAL A 176 -17.45 2.01 1.62
N ALA A 177 -18.26 3.03 1.37
CA ALA A 177 -19.70 2.87 1.33
C ALA A 177 -20.39 3.82 0.33
N ALA A 178 -21.63 3.46 -0.03
CA ALA A 178 -22.56 4.35 -0.70
C ALA A 178 -22.94 5.49 0.27
N SER A 179 -22.28 6.64 0.16
CA SER A 179 -22.34 7.78 1.07
C SER A 179 -21.77 9.03 0.38
N ASP A 180 -22.11 10.21 0.86
CA ASP A 180 -21.56 11.49 0.42
C ASP A 180 -20.63 12.18 1.45
N VAL A 181 -20.26 11.46 2.52
CA VAL A 181 -19.47 12.01 3.64
C VAL A 181 -18.04 12.33 3.21
N SER A 182 -17.34 11.38 2.60
CA SER A 182 -15.97 11.55 2.10
C SER A 182 -15.85 10.99 0.69
N PRO A 183 -16.47 11.64 -0.32
CA PRO A 183 -16.59 11.09 -1.65
C PRO A 183 -15.25 10.83 -2.31
N ILE A 184 -15.12 9.63 -2.88
CA ILE A 184 -14.04 9.30 -3.81
C ILE A 184 -14.35 10.01 -5.13
N LEU A 185 -13.70 11.13 -5.36
CA LEU A 185 -13.96 12.00 -6.50
C LEU A 185 -13.63 11.28 -7.80
N ASP A 186 -12.42 10.73 -7.89
CA ASP A 186 -11.96 9.99 -9.05
C ASP A 186 -10.81 9.03 -8.72
N VAL A 187 -10.62 8.00 -9.57
CA VAL A 187 -9.53 7.03 -9.44
C VAL A 187 -8.97 6.70 -10.82
N GLU A 188 -7.67 6.91 -11.00
CA GLU A 188 -6.89 6.47 -12.15
C GLU A 188 -6.07 5.22 -11.80
N CYS A 189 -6.04 4.24 -12.72
CA CYS A 189 -5.12 3.10 -12.64
C CYS A 189 -4.61 2.80 -14.05
N ARG A 190 -3.30 2.62 -14.19
CA ARG A 190 -2.62 2.32 -15.47
C ARG A 190 -1.72 1.10 -15.32
N THR A 191 -1.78 0.21 -16.29
CA THR A 191 -0.90 -0.94 -16.42
C THR A 191 0.10 -0.71 -17.55
N TYR A 192 1.36 -1.02 -17.29
CA TYR A 192 2.49 -0.91 -18.20
C TYR A 192 3.15 -2.28 -18.33
N GLY A 193 2.47 -3.20 -19.03
CA GLY A 193 2.85 -4.61 -19.11
C GLY A 193 4.25 -4.88 -19.64
N GLU A 194 4.81 -3.93 -20.40
CA GLU A 194 6.18 -3.99 -20.89
C GLU A 194 7.25 -3.98 -19.78
N TYR A 195 6.91 -3.60 -18.57
CA TYR A 195 7.81 -3.55 -17.42
C TYR A 195 7.63 -4.71 -16.44
N ALA A 196 6.65 -5.61 -16.66
CA ALA A 196 6.32 -6.68 -15.73
C ALA A 196 7.47 -7.67 -15.43
N GLY A 197 8.47 -7.77 -16.31
CA GLY A 197 9.66 -8.60 -16.09
C GLY A 197 10.83 -7.91 -15.41
N ASP A 198 10.70 -6.66 -14.97
CA ASP A 198 11.80 -5.88 -14.40
C ASP A 198 11.98 -6.11 -12.90
N MET A 199 10.96 -6.65 -12.23
CA MET A 199 11.03 -7.21 -10.88
C MET A 199 10.83 -8.73 -10.98
N THR A 200 11.68 -9.50 -10.32
CA THR A 200 11.65 -10.95 -10.38
C THR A 200 11.79 -11.56 -9.00
N MET A 201 11.31 -12.80 -8.86
CA MET A 201 11.67 -13.64 -7.72
C MET A 201 13.01 -14.29 -8.00
N ALA A 202 14.05 -13.89 -7.28
CA ALA A 202 15.38 -14.47 -7.37
C ALA A 202 15.52 -15.63 -6.39
N VAL A 203 15.94 -16.80 -6.89
CA VAL A 203 16.25 -18.00 -6.11
C VAL A 203 17.59 -18.53 -6.59
N ASP A 204 18.48 -18.91 -5.67
CA ASP A 204 19.77 -19.50 -5.98
C ASP A 204 19.85 -20.95 -5.47
N PRO A 205 20.12 -21.97 -6.31
CA PRO A 205 20.27 -21.89 -7.76
C PRO A 205 18.96 -21.51 -8.47
N PRO A 206 19.04 -20.93 -9.69
CA PRO A 206 17.85 -20.46 -10.42
C PRO A 206 16.82 -21.59 -10.65
N ARG A 207 15.60 -21.37 -10.18
CA ARG A 207 14.45 -22.25 -10.38
C ARG A 207 13.14 -21.46 -10.30
N LYS A 208 12.04 -22.11 -10.66
CA LYS A 208 10.72 -21.53 -10.42
C LYS A 208 10.41 -21.56 -8.92
N TRP A 209 9.70 -20.54 -8.41
CA TRP A 209 9.39 -20.41 -6.98
C TRP A 209 8.63 -21.65 -6.41
N TRP A 210 7.89 -22.37 -7.26
CA TRP A 210 7.14 -23.58 -6.88
C TRP A 210 7.95 -24.88 -6.96
N GLN A 211 9.19 -24.84 -7.44
CA GLN A 211 10.06 -26.00 -7.50
C GLN A 211 10.81 -26.16 -6.18
N ALA A 212 10.72 -27.37 -5.59
CA ALA A 212 11.47 -27.70 -4.41
C ALA A 212 13.00 -27.60 -4.67
N GLY A 213 13.76 -27.21 -3.67
CA GLY A 213 15.21 -27.13 -3.77
C GLY A 213 15.82 -26.32 -2.62
N PRO A 214 17.16 -26.34 -2.49
CA PRO A 214 17.85 -25.53 -1.49
C PRO A 214 17.81 -24.04 -1.85
N GLY A 215 18.11 -23.21 -0.87
CA GLY A 215 18.21 -21.75 -1.01
C GLY A 215 16.88 -21.02 -0.81
N GLU A 216 17.03 -19.78 -0.40
CA GLU A 216 15.93 -18.87 -0.07
C GLU A 216 15.51 -18.07 -1.30
N GLY A 217 14.22 -17.73 -1.38
CA GLY A 217 13.69 -16.89 -2.45
C GLY A 217 13.64 -15.44 -2.02
N CYS A 218 14.04 -14.52 -2.90
CA CYS A 218 13.94 -13.09 -2.66
C CYS A 218 13.40 -12.35 -3.88
N ILE A 219 12.73 -11.24 -3.62
CA ILE A 219 12.36 -10.27 -4.66
C ILE A 219 13.63 -9.52 -5.07
N GLY A 220 13.96 -9.58 -6.35
CA GLY A 220 15.13 -8.91 -6.93
C GLY A 220 14.74 -8.00 -8.08
N PHE A 221 15.61 -7.03 -8.37
CA PHE A 221 15.51 -6.15 -9.52
C PHE A 221 16.53 -6.55 -10.56
N THR A 222 16.19 -6.41 -11.83
CA THR A 222 17.17 -6.50 -12.91
C THR A 222 18.14 -5.31 -12.76
N GLU A 223 19.37 -5.56 -12.37
CA GLU A 223 20.37 -4.54 -11.99
C GLU A 223 20.53 -3.46 -13.07
N SER A 224 20.67 -3.86 -14.33
CA SER A 224 20.79 -2.93 -15.47
C SER A 224 19.56 -2.03 -15.69
N LYS A 225 18.45 -2.29 -14.99
CA LYS A 225 17.20 -1.55 -15.13
C LYS A 225 16.87 -0.65 -13.94
N ILE A 226 17.64 -0.69 -12.85
CA ILE A 226 17.38 0.10 -11.62
C ILE A 226 17.22 1.60 -11.95
N THR A 227 18.13 2.18 -12.75
CA THR A 227 18.03 3.58 -13.17
C THR A 227 16.75 3.87 -13.97
N LYS A 228 16.28 2.91 -14.79
CA LYS A 228 15.03 3.02 -15.55
C LYS A 228 13.81 2.94 -14.64
N VAL A 229 13.86 2.14 -13.57
CA VAL A 229 12.80 2.06 -12.54
C VAL A 229 12.65 3.43 -11.86
N LEU A 230 13.76 4.08 -11.49
CA LEU A 230 13.75 5.44 -10.94
C LEU A 230 13.07 6.43 -11.89
N ALA A 231 13.47 6.45 -13.15
CA ALA A 231 12.91 7.36 -14.14
C ALA A 231 11.40 7.13 -14.34
N ARG A 232 10.96 5.86 -14.39
CA ARG A 232 9.53 5.48 -14.52
C ARG A 232 8.73 5.90 -13.32
N GLY A 233 9.17 5.56 -12.11
CA GLY A 233 8.45 5.90 -10.89
C GLY A 233 8.31 7.41 -10.70
N ASN A 234 9.37 8.18 -11.01
CA ASN A 234 9.30 9.65 -10.97
C ASN A 234 8.28 10.23 -11.96
N ARG A 235 8.03 9.58 -13.09
CA ARG A 235 7.08 10.01 -14.11
C ARG A 235 5.66 9.52 -13.83
N GLN A 236 5.49 8.23 -13.56
CA GLN A 236 4.18 7.57 -13.52
C GLN A 236 3.28 8.06 -12.39
N VAL A 237 3.82 8.31 -11.19
CA VAL A 237 3.02 8.80 -10.06
C VAL A 237 2.47 10.20 -10.32
N PRO A 238 3.27 11.19 -10.73
CA PRO A 238 2.71 12.48 -11.15
C PRO A 238 1.71 12.36 -12.31
N GLU A 239 1.98 11.55 -13.35
CA GLU A 239 1.07 11.37 -14.49
C GLU A 239 -0.33 10.88 -14.08
N VAL A 240 -0.42 9.89 -13.17
CA VAL A 240 -1.74 9.42 -12.70
C VAL A 240 -2.40 10.41 -11.77
N ALA A 241 -1.65 11.16 -10.97
CA ALA A 241 -2.19 12.23 -10.13
C ALA A 241 -2.71 13.41 -10.97
N TYR A 242 -1.96 13.84 -11.99
CA TYR A 242 -2.43 14.85 -12.94
C TYR A 242 -3.71 14.42 -13.66
N ALA A 243 -3.79 13.17 -14.12
CA ALA A 243 -4.98 12.65 -14.79
C ALA A 243 -6.23 12.71 -13.90
N VAL A 244 -6.09 12.46 -12.60
CA VAL A 244 -7.18 12.63 -11.63
C VAL A 244 -7.50 14.11 -11.44
N CYS A 245 -6.51 14.98 -11.23
CA CYS A 245 -6.69 16.42 -11.09
C CYS A 245 -7.44 17.01 -12.28
N ASP A 246 -7.04 16.68 -13.51
CA ASP A 246 -7.68 17.16 -14.72
C ASP A 246 -9.17 16.80 -14.79
N ARG A 247 -9.52 15.54 -14.45
CA ARG A 247 -10.92 15.07 -14.48
C ARG A 247 -11.81 15.69 -13.41
N ILE A 248 -11.24 16.05 -12.25
CA ILE A 248 -12.01 16.71 -11.17
C ILE A 248 -11.91 18.23 -11.21
N GLY A 249 -11.18 18.81 -12.17
CA GLY A 249 -11.01 20.26 -12.29
C GLY A 249 -10.18 20.88 -11.16
N LEU A 250 -9.22 20.16 -10.59
CA LEU A 250 -8.36 20.63 -9.50
C LEU A 250 -6.95 20.93 -10.03
N ALA A 251 -6.41 22.10 -9.71
CA ALA A 251 -4.99 22.34 -9.99
C ALA A 251 -4.12 21.53 -9.02
N PRO A 252 -3.02 20.87 -9.46
CA PRO A 252 -2.20 20.03 -8.59
C PRO A 252 -1.72 20.73 -7.32
N LYS A 253 -1.35 22.01 -7.41
CA LYS A 253 -0.95 22.84 -6.25
C LYS A 253 -2.06 23.07 -5.22
N ASP A 254 -3.33 22.80 -5.58
CA ASP A 254 -4.49 22.96 -4.70
C ASP A 254 -4.88 21.63 -4.01
N ILE A 255 -4.11 20.54 -4.22
CA ILE A 255 -4.21 19.31 -3.43
C ILE A 255 -3.98 19.67 -1.95
N GLY A 256 -4.94 19.33 -1.09
CA GLY A 256 -4.88 19.61 0.35
C GLY A 256 -3.78 18.79 1.03
N LEU A 257 -3.75 17.49 0.75
CA LEU A 257 -2.70 16.55 1.21
C LEU A 257 -2.39 15.50 0.16
N LEU A 258 -1.11 15.23 -0.05
CA LEU A 258 -0.60 14.10 -0.80
C LEU A 258 -0.19 12.98 0.17
N VAL A 259 -0.63 11.75 -0.08
CA VAL A 259 -0.14 10.53 0.57
C VAL A 259 0.26 9.50 -0.50
N THR A 260 1.42 8.88 -0.34
CA THR A 260 1.97 7.98 -1.36
C THR A 260 2.46 6.67 -0.74
N ASN A 261 2.68 5.65 -1.58
CA ASN A 261 3.59 4.59 -1.16
C ASN A 261 5.01 5.18 -1.00
N GLN A 262 5.89 4.49 -0.28
CA GLN A 262 7.15 5.09 0.16
C GLN A 262 8.37 4.23 -0.16
N PRO A 263 8.75 4.10 -1.46
CA PRO A 263 9.85 3.24 -1.88
C PRO A 263 11.21 3.74 -1.37
N ASN A 264 11.41 5.05 -1.37
CA ASN A 264 12.59 5.74 -0.84
C ASN A 264 12.38 7.27 -0.81
N ARG A 265 13.25 8.00 -0.11
CA ARG A 265 13.14 9.47 0.06
C ARG A 265 13.25 10.27 -1.23
N VAL A 266 13.97 9.74 -2.23
CA VAL A 266 14.15 10.42 -3.52
C VAL A 266 12.82 10.49 -4.27
N PHE A 267 12.09 9.38 -4.34
CA PHE A 267 10.76 9.37 -4.93
C PHE A 267 9.79 10.30 -4.21
N LEU A 268 9.74 10.25 -2.88
CA LEU A 268 8.85 11.09 -2.08
C LEU A 268 9.05 12.57 -2.38
N ARG A 269 10.31 13.02 -2.40
CA ARG A 269 10.65 14.39 -2.75
C ARG A 269 10.25 14.73 -4.19
N ASN A 270 10.64 13.90 -5.15
CA ASN A 270 10.43 14.18 -6.57
C ASN A 270 8.94 14.22 -6.94
N TRP A 271 8.11 13.34 -6.36
CA TRP A 271 6.66 13.36 -6.59
C TRP A 271 6.00 14.61 -6.04
N ARG A 272 6.38 15.03 -4.84
CA ARG A 272 5.91 16.26 -4.23
C ARG A 272 6.29 17.49 -5.05
N GLU A 273 7.56 17.58 -5.46
CA GLU A 273 8.06 18.68 -6.29
C GLU A 273 7.39 18.71 -7.66
N ALA A 274 7.16 17.56 -8.29
CA ALA A 274 6.45 17.49 -9.57
C ALA A 274 5.01 18.01 -9.48
N LEU A 275 4.34 17.82 -8.33
CA LEU A 275 2.99 18.32 -8.08
C LEU A 275 2.98 19.75 -7.51
N GLU A 276 4.13 20.41 -7.43
CA GLU A 276 4.30 21.78 -6.89
C GLU A 276 3.78 21.93 -5.45
N LEU A 277 3.92 20.88 -4.63
CA LEU A 277 3.45 20.87 -3.26
C LEU A 277 4.57 21.19 -2.26
N PRO A 278 4.29 21.98 -1.20
CA PRO A 278 5.21 22.17 -0.08
C PRO A 278 5.32 20.88 0.75
N GLU A 279 6.39 20.75 1.51
CA GLU A 279 6.64 19.57 2.35
C GLU A 279 5.51 19.30 3.36
N SER A 280 4.90 20.36 3.89
CA SER A 280 3.78 20.28 4.82
C SER A 280 2.52 19.64 4.25
N ARG A 281 2.42 19.50 2.92
CA ARG A 281 1.29 18.85 2.23
C ARG A 281 1.61 17.44 1.71
N HIS A 282 2.71 16.84 2.15
CA HIS A 282 3.04 15.47 1.83
C HIS A 282 3.38 14.71 3.12
N ARG A 283 2.47 13.85 3.56
CA ARG A 283 2.71 12.97 4.71
C ARG A 283 3.39 11.69 4.25
N ASP A 284 4.50 11.35 4.88
CA ASP A 284 5.13 10.04 4.79
C ASP A 284 5.56 9.55 6.17
N THR A 285 5.68 8.24 6.31
CA THR A 285 6.17 7.54 7.50
C THR A 285 7.41 6.71 7.19
N PHE A 286 8.16 7.06 6.14
CA PHE A 286 9.29 6.26 5.68
C PHE A 286 10.34 6.05 6.77
N ASP A 287 10.66 7.08 7.55
CA ASP A 287 11.62 6.96 8.65
C ASP A 287 11.08 6.28 9.90
N GLU A 288 9.75 6.13 10.00
CA GLU A 288 9.07 5.46 11.11
C GLU A 288 8.87 3.96 10.84
N CYS A 289 8.49 3.62 9.61
CA CYS A 289 7.98 2.29 9.25
C CYS A 289 8.68 1.61 8.07
N GLY A 290 9.55 2.32 7.33
CA GLY A 290 10.11 1.83 6.08
C GLY A 290 9.12 1.83 4.92
N ASN A 291 9.42 1.06 3.87
CA ASN A 291 8.51 0.88 2.74
C ASN A 291 7.48 -0.20 3.07
N LEU A 292 6.25 0.21 3.34
CA LEU A 292 5.11 -0.66 3.66
C LEU A 292 4.35 -1.16 2.41
N PHE A 293 4.92 -1.05 1.23
CA PHE A 293 4.29 -1.44 -0.05
C PHE A 293 2.81 -0.99 -0.14
N ALA A 294 1.85 -1.94 -0.25
CA ALA A 294 0.42 -1.62 -0.35
C ALA A 294 -0.14 -0.90 0.88
N ALA A 295 0.38 -1.18 2.07
CA ALA A 295 -0.07 -0.56 3.31
C ALA A 295 0.42 0.88 3.48
N GLY A 296 1.44 1.32 2.72
CA GLY A 296 2.02 2.65 2.87
C GLY A 296 1.02 3.80 2.67
N VAL A 297 0.19 3.72 1.64
CA VAL A 297 -0.82 4.77 1.35
C VAL A 297 -1.84 4.90 2.49
N PRO A 298 -2.55 3.85 2.92
CA PRO A 298 -3.52 3.98 4.00
C PRO A 298 -2.88 4.27 5.37
N VAL A 299 -1.65 3.79 5.65
CA VAL A 299 -0.94 4.13 6.90
C VAL A 299 -0.59 5.63 6.94
N ASN A 300 -0.12 6.19 5.84
CA ASN A 300 0.15 7.63 5.77
C ASN A 300 -1.13 8.45 5.91
N LEU A 301 -2.24 8.00 5.33
CA LEU A 301 -3.54 8.65 5.49
C LEU A 301 -4.02 8.59 6.95
N ASP A 302 -3.96 7.43 7.58
CA ASP A 302 -4.36 7.22 8.97
C ASP A 302 -3.55 8.12 9.92
N ARG A 303 -2.23 8.21 9.73
CA ARG A 303 -1.36 9.12 10.49
C ARG A 303 -1.70 10.58 10.25
N ALA A 304 -1.92 10.98 8.99
CA ALA A 304 -2.27 12.37 8.67
C ALA A 304 -3.58 12.81 9.32
N ILE A 305 -4.58 11.92 9.34
CA ILE A 305 -5.86 12.17 10.02
C ILE A 305 -5.65 12.29 11.53
N SER A 306 -4.91 11.35 12.13
CA SER A 306 -4.61 11.35 13.58
C SER A 306 -3.84 12.57 14.03
N ASP A 307 -2.92 13.07 13.19
CA ASP A 307 -2.10 14.25 13.46
C ASP A 307 -2.85 15.57 13.14
N GLY A 308 -4.11 15.51 12.69
CA GLY A 308 -4.90 16.69 12.32
C GLY A 308 -4.40 17.43 11.08
N GLN A 309 -3.66 16.75 10.19
CA GLN A 309 -3.12 17.34 8.95
C GLN A 309 -4.15 17.38 7.82
N VAL A 310 -5.32 16.73 8.01
CA VAL A 310 -6.43 16.68 7.06
C VAL A 310 -7.68 17.23 7.71
N GLY A 311 -8.24 18.29 7.15
CA GLY A 311 -9.49 18.91 7.58
C GLY A 311 -10.68 18.54 6.71
N ALA A 312 -11.88 18.87 7.21
CA ALA A 312 -13.11 18.71 6.43
C ALA A 312 -13.06 19.56 5.15
N GLY A 313 -13.35 18.93 4.01
CA GLY A 313 -13.34 19.56 2.69
C GLY A 313 -12.00 19.49 1.95
N ASP A 314 -10.91 19.13 2.61
CA ASP A 314 -9.62 18.95 1.97
C ASP A 314 -9.67 17.83 0.92
N VAL A 315 -8.99 18.04 -0.21
CA VAL A 315 -8.79 16.99 -1.19
C VAL A 315 -7.50 16.25 -0.87
N VAL A 316 -7.63 14.99 -0.47
CA VAL A 316 -6.51 14.07 -0.28
C VAL A 316 -6.24 13.36 -1.61
N MET A 317 -5.03 13.51 -2.14
CA MET A 317 -4.53 12.75 -3.27
C MET A 317 -3.72 11.58 -2.78
N MET A 318 -4.18 10.37 -3.03
CA MET A 318 -3.44 9.13 -2.84
C MET A 318 -2.76 8.76 -4.15
N ALA A 319 -1.47 8.44 -4.16
CA ALA A 319 -0.79 8.03 -5.38
C ALA A 319 0.30 6.99 -5.11
N ALA A 320 0.47 6.05 -6.03
CA ALA A 320 1.45 4.98 -5.88
C ALA A 320 1.84 4.38 -7.23
N PHE A 321 3.03 3.78 -7.28
CA PHE A 321 3.40 2.84 -8.34
C PHE A 321 3.84 1.51 -7.74
N ALA A 322 3.71 0.45 -8.51
CA ALA A 322 3.98 -0.90 -8.05
C ALA A 322 5.15 -1.54 -8.80
N HIS A 323 5.73 -2.52 -8.13
CA HIS A 323 6.83 -3.36 -8.63
C HIS A 323 7.98 -2.50 -9.20
N ALA A 324 8.36 -2.73 -10.44
CA ALA A 324 9.37 -1.92 -11.12
C ALA A 324 8.76 -0.87 -12.08
N GLY A 325 7.49 -0.52 -11.90
CA GLY A 325 6.75 0.45 -12.71
C GLY A 325 5.82 -0.18 -13.74
N ASP A 326 5.36 -1.40 -13.51
CA ASP A 326 4.38 -2.08 -14.37
C ASP A 326 2.94 -1.66 -14.06
N PHE A 327 2.70 -1.01 -12.92
CA PHE A 327 1.41 -0.48 -12.50
C PHE A 327 1.55 0.84 -11.73
N ALA A 328 0.64 1.77 -11.95
CA ALA A 328 0.51 2.99 -11.17
C ALA A 328 -0.95 3.36 -10.97
N GLY A 329 -1.26 4.01 -9.84
CA GLY A 329 -2.60 4.49 -9.54
C GLY A 329 -2.61 5.76 -8.72
N ALA A 330 -3.69 6.53 -8.87
CA ALA A 330 -4.01 7.67 -8.02
C ALA A 330 -5.51 7.73 -7.74
N ALA A 331 -5.87 8.22 -6.54
CA ALA A 331 -7.25 8.45 -6.13
C ALA A 331 -7.37 9.78 -5.39
N ALA A 332 -8.40 10.56 -5.71
CA ALA A 332 -8.72 11.78 -4.97
C ALA A 332 -9.97 11.54 -4.11
N VAL A 333 -9.87 11.89 -2.83
CA VAL A 333 -10.97 11.84 -1.87
C VAL A 333 -11.16 13.23 -1.28
N ARG A 334 -12.39 13.72 -1.24
CA ARG A 334 -12.72 14.92 -0.47
C ARG A 334 -13.03 14.49 0.96
N TRP A 335 -12.15 14.78 1.87
CA TRP A 335 -12.28 14.31 3.25
C TRP A 335 -13.44 15.00 3.98
N GLY A 336 -14.28 14.22 4.66
CA GLY A 336 -15.45 14.73 5.38
C GLY A 336 -15.16 15.26 6.78
N GLY A 337 -13.93 15.10 7.28
CA GLY A 337 -13.51 15.59 8.61
C GLY A 337 -14.00 14.72 9.78
N GLN A 338 -14.59 13.56 9.51
CA GLN A 338 -15.04 12.64 10.56
C GLN A 338 -13.94 11.64 10.92
N ARG A 339 -13.75 11.43 12.21
CA ARG A 339 -13.09 10.31 12.83
C ARG A 339 -13.76 9.96 14.12
#